data_ae437e44f1ac355ba4e255ffe60674e0
#
_entry.id   ae437e44f1ac355ba4e255ffe60674e0
#
_cell.length_a   1.000
_cell.length_b   1.000
_cell.length_c   1.000
_cell.angle_alpha   90.00
_cell.angle_beta   90.00
_cell.angle_gamma   90.00
#
_symmetry.space_group_name_H-M   'P 1'
#
loop_
_entity.id
_entity.type
_entity.pdbx_description
1 polymer ?
#
loop_
_entity_poly.entity_id
_entity_poly.type
_entity_poly.pdbx_seq_one_letter_code
_entity_poly.pdbx_strand_id
1 'polypeptide(L)'
;GLKERGIDAKFCATGQTGIMLEGSGYPMDRVIADFISGAAEQLVLENEHHDVLLIEWQGSLVHPSYSAVTLGILHGSAPHALVLCYEVLRDKVTGVEHVAIPALPQIRRIFEVLSNVHQPCEVIGVSMNSRRVSEADAHV
;
A
#
# COMPACT_ATOMS: atom_id res chain seq x y z
N GLY A 1 7.56 -13.76 12.07
CA GLY A 1 7.65 -12.46 11.41
C GLY A 1 8.65 -11.52 12.07
N LEU A 2 8.50 -10.20 11.87
CA LEU A 2 9.44 -9.19 12.43
C LEU A 2 9.54 -9.27 13.97
N LYS A 3 8.40 -9.40 14.65
CA LYS A 3 8.35 -9.52 16.13
C LYS A 3 9.11 -10.76 16.64
N GLU A 4 9.06 -11.87 15.94
CA GLU A 4 9.82 -13.09 16.29
C GLU A 4 11.34 -12.89 16.16
N ARG A 5 11.75 -11.90 15.37
CA ARG A 5 13.15 -11.49 15.20
C ARG A 5 13.56 -10.38 16.18
N GLY A 6 12.71 -10.03 17.14
CA GLY A 6 12.97 -8.97 18.11
C GLY A 6 12.82 -7.56 17.61
N ILE A 7 12.20 -7.35 16.44
CA ILE A 7 11.94 -6.02 15.86
C ILE A 7 10.56 -5.56 16.34
N ASP A 8 10.50 -4.38 16.95
CA ASP A 8 9.24 -3.77 17.35
C ASP A 8 8.52 -3.18 16.13
N ALA A 9 7.63 -3.99 15.54
CA ALA A 9 6.90 -3.64 14.34
C ALA A 9 5.40 -3.46 14.64
N LYS A 10 4.84 -2.35 14.17
CA LYS A 10 3.42 -2.00 14.27
C LYS A 10 2.76 -2.06 12.90
N PHE A 11 1.61 -2.74 12.82
CA PHE A 11 0.72 -2.67 11.67
C PHE A 11 -0.21 -1.47 11.83
N CYS A 12 -0.21 -0.59 10.86
CA CYS A 12 -1.03 0.62 10.81
C CYS A 12 -2.14 0.43 9.79
N ALA A 13 -3.33 0.11 10.28
CA ALA A 13 -4.49 -0.18 9.44
C ALA A 13 -5.11 1.11 8.89
N THR A 14 -5.43 1.11 7.58
CA THR A 14 -6.11 2.21 6.89
C THR A 14 -7.45 1.78 6.29
N GLY A 15 -7.75 0.50 6.27
CA GLY A 15 -8.97 -0.12 5.76
C GLY A 15 -9.77 -0.84 6.83
N GLN A 16 -11.04 -1.06 6.54
CA GLN A 16 -11.98 -1.68 7.49
C GLN A 16 -11.51 -3.06 7.96
N THR A 17 -10.99 -3.89 7.06
CA THR A 17 -10.50 -5.24 7.41
C THR A 17 -9.28 -5.16 8.32
N GLY A 18 -8.32 -4.30 8.00
CA GLY A 18 -7.14 -4.08 8.84
C GLY A 18 -7.50 -3.58 10.23
N ILE A 19 -8.43 -2.62 10.32
CA ILE A 19 -8.94 -2.08 11.60
C ILE A 19 -9.63 -3.17 12.43
N MET A 20 -10.41 -4.07 11.81
CA MET A 20 -11.04 -5.19 12.50
C MET A 20 -10.01 -6.15 13.10
N LEU A 21 -8.91 -6.39 12.40
CA LEU A 21 -7.84 -7.31 12.85
C LEU A 21 -6.95 -6.68 13.92
N GLU A 22 -6.61 -5.42 13.77
CA GLU A 22 -5.68 -4.71 14.67
C GLU A 22 -6.39 -4.09 15.90
N GLY A 23 -7.70 -3.84 15.80
CA GLY A 23 -8.48 -3.14 16.82
C GLY A 23 -8.33 -1.63 16.83
N SER A 24 -7.47 -1.06 15.95
CA SER A 24 -7.22 0.38 15.81
C SER A 24 -6.82 0.73 14.38
N GLY A 25 -6.93 2.00 13.99
CA GLY A 25 -6.55 2.49 12.67
C GLY A 25 -7.46 3.60 12.18
N TYR A 26 -7.17 4.09 10.97
CA TYR A 26 -7.92 5.19 10.34
C TYR A 26 -8.60 4.70 9.05
N PRO A 27 -9.93 4.75 8.93
CA PRO A 27 -10.64 4.38 7.70
C PRO A 27 -10.46 5.48 6.65
N MET A 28 -9.35 5.44 5.91
CA MET A 28 -8.93 6.48 4.96
C MET A 28 -9.94 6.73 3.84
N ASP A 29 -10.73 5.74 3.47
CA ASP A 29 -11.83 5.85 2.51
C ASP A 29 -13.01 6.72 3.00
N ARG A 30 -13.03 7.03 4.29
CA ARG A 30 -14.02 7.91 4.95
C ARG A 30 -13.50 9.30 5.26
N VAL A 31 -12.22 9.56 5.02
CA VAL A 31 -11.60 10.86 5.22
C VAL A 31 -11.88 11.75 4.01
N ILE A 32 -12.26 13.01 4.25
CA ILE A 32 -12.42 14.00 3.17
C ILE A 32 -11.07 14.16 2.45
N ALA A 33 -11.08 14.20 1.12
CA ALA A 33 -9.89 14.15 0.28
C ALA A 33 -8.76 15.10 0.71
N ASP A 34 -9.09 16.35 1.08
CA ASP A 34 -8.12 17.36 1.51
C ASP A 34 -7.40 17.01 2.82
N PHE A 35 -7.95 16.07 3.60
CA PHE A 35 -7.40 15.65 4.89
C PHE A 35 -6.74 14.27 4.88
N ILE A 36 -6.75 13.55 3.76
CA ILE A 36 -6.21 12.17 3.70
C ILE A 36 -4.72 12.16 4.05
N SER A 37 -3.92 13.07 3.49
CA SER A 37 -2.49 13.14 3.79
C SER A 37 -2.24 13.49 5.26
N GLY A 38 -2.99 14.43 5.84
CA GLY A 38 -2.88 14.76 7.27
C GLY A 38 -3.30 13.60 8.18
N ALA A 39 -4.33 12.84 7.81
CA ALA A 39 -4.73 11.65 8.57
C ALA A 39 -3.69 10.53 8.50
N ALA A 40 -3.02 10.37 7.35
CA ALA A 40 -1.93 9.41 7.19
C ALA A 40 -0.69 9.84 7.99
N GLU A 41 -0.35 11.11 7.98
CA GLU A 41 0.72 11.68 8.81
C GLU A 41 0.42 11.47 10.30
N GLN A 42 -0.79 11.78 10.75
CA GLN A 42 -1.21 11.57 12.13
C GLN A 42 -1.06 10.10 12.56
N LEU A 43 -1.45 9.15 11.69
CA LEU A 43 -1.27 7.72 11.95
C LEU A 43 0.21 7.35 12.14
N VAL A 44 1.11 7.96 11.39
CA VAL A 44 2.57 7.76 11.54
C VAL A 44 3.05 8.35 12.86
N LEU A 45 2.72 9.60 13.15
CA LEU A 45 3.15 10.32 14.37
C LEU A 45 2.68 9.61 15.66
N GLU A 46 1.47 9.09 15.68
CA GLU A 46 0.95 8.34 16.84
C GLU A 46 1.72 7.03 17.11
N ASN A 47 2.41 6.50 16.11
CA ASN A 47 3.11 5.22 16.16
C ASN A 47 4.63 5.33 15.97
N GLU A 48 5.20 6.54 15.88
CA GLU A 48 6.62 6.78 15.58
C GLU A 48 7.61 6.18 16.59
N HIS A 49 7.11 5.76 17.76
CA HIS A 49 7.90 5.11 18.80
C HIS A 49 8.25 3.64 18.50
N HIS A 50 7.66 3.04 17.47
CA HIS A 50 7.99 1.68 16.99
C HIS A 50 9.15 1.70 16.00
N ASP A 51 9.97 0.63 15.97
CA ASP A 51 11.11 0.52 15.04
C ASP A 51 10.68 0.48 13.57
N VAL A 52 9.53 -0.17 13.28
CA VAL A 52 9.01 -0.34 11.93
C VAL A 52 7.49 -0.16 11.91
N LEU A 53 7.01 0.70 11.03
CA LEU A 53 5.59 0.86 10.73
C LEU A 53 5.26 0.15 9.41
N LEU A 54 4.32 -0.77 9.45
CA LEU A 54 3.76 -1.44 8.28
C LEU A 54 2.40 -0.83 7.97
N ILE A 55 2.39 0.13 7.06
CA ILE A 55 1.16 0.87 6.71
C ILE A 55 0.41 0.12 5.62
N GLU A 56 -0.83 -0.27 5.93
CA GLU A 56 -1.74 -0.82 4.94
C GLU A 56 -2.09 0.25 3.91
N TRP A 57 -2.14 -0.15 2.64
CA TRP A 57 -2.62 0.72 1.58
C TRP A 57 -3.91 0.25 0.98
N GLN A 58 -4.74 1.21 0.65
CA GLN A 58 -6.00 1.02 -0.04
C GLN A 58 -5.93 1.51 -1.48
N GLY A 59 -6.63 0.81 -2.36
CA GLY A 59 -6.70 1.18 -3.75
C GLY A 59 -5.40 0.97 -4.51
N SER A 60 -5.23 1.72 -5.56
CA SER A 60 -4.04 1.69 -6.41
C SER A 60 -3.93 3.01 -7.18
N LEU A 61 -2.71 3.48 -7.41
CA LEU A 61 -2.46 4.67 -8.26
C LEU A 61 -2.97 4.50 -9.69
N VAL A 62 -3.12 3.27 -10.16
CA VAL A 62 -3.65 2.98 -11.51
C VAL A 62 -5.15 2.73 -11.54
N HIS A 63 -5.84 2.80 -10.40
CA HIS A 63 -7.29 2.66 -10.34
C HIS A 63 -7.96 4.02 -10.44
N PRO A 64 -8.81 4.28 -11.47
CA PRO A 64 -9.39 5.60 -11.70
C PRO A 64 -10.14 6.19 -10.50
N SER A 65 -10.86 5.34 -9.75
CA SER A 65 -11.69 5.79 -8.62
C SER A 65 -10.95 5.92 -7.30
N TYR A 66 -9.81 5.22 -7.11
CA TYR A 66 -9.14 5.10 -5.81
C TYR A 66 -7.72 5.66 -5.78
N SER A 67 -7.21 6.17 -6.91
CA SER A 67 -5.86 6.72 -7.02
C SER A 67 -5.61 7.89 -6.06
N ALA A 68 -6.61 8.74 -5.84
CA ALA A 68 -6.49 9.90 -4.95
C ALA A 68 -6.24 9.49 -3.48
N VAL A 69 -6.95 8.47 -2.99
CA VAL A 69 -6.75 7.96 -1.62
C VAL A 69 -5.36 7.35 -1.48
N THR A 70 -4.95 6.54 -2.47
CA THR A 70 -3.61 5.94 -2.51
C THR A 70 -2.51 7.00 -2.49
N LEU A 71 -2.65 8.06 -3.29
CA LEU A 71 -1.69 9.16 -3.34
C LEU A 71 -1.65 9.95 -2.03
N GLY A 72 -2.81 10.21 -1.43
CA GLY A 72 -2.91 10.90 -0.14
C GLY A 72 -2.21 10.13 0.98
N ILE A 73 -2.39 8.80 1.05
CA ILE A 73 -1.68 7.94 2.00
C ILE A 73 -0.17 7.96 1.71
N LEU A 74 0.23 7.86 0.44
CA LEU A 74 1.65 7.87 0.04
C LEU A 74 2.36 9.13 0.51
N HIS A 75 1.77 10.28 0.27
CA HIS A 75 2.37 11.57 0.62
C HIS A 75 2.32 11.84 2.12
N GLY A 76 1.22 11.50 2.80
CA GLY A 76 1.09 11.72 4.23
C GLY A 76 1.95 10.79 5.07
N SER A 77 2.13 9.55 4.65
CA SER A 77 2.98 8.59 5.36
C SER A 77 4.47 8.71 5.05
N ALA A 78 4.83 9.35 3.93
CA ALA A 78 6.20 9.52 3.48
C ALA A 78 7.08 8.26 3.71
N PRO A 79 6.79 7.12 3.07
CA PRO A 79 7.41 5.86 3.39
C PRO A 79 8.87 5.81 2.96
N HIS A 80 9.71 5.06 3.70
CA HIS A 80 11.10 4.79 3.33
C HIS A 80 11.20 3.66 2.30
N ALA A 81 10.23 2.76 2.28
CA ALA A 81 10.22 1.60 1.39
C ALA A 81 8.79 1.17 1.02
N LEU A 82 8.65 0.55 -0.14
CA LEU A 82 7.38 0.04 -0.66
C LEU A 82 7.47 -1.45 -0.96
N VAL A 83 6.39 -2.17 -0.65
CA VAL A 83 6.14 -3.52 -1.16
C VAL A 83 4.94 -3.47 -2.08
N LEU A 84 5.13 -3.78 -3.37
CA LEU A 84 4.04 -3.82 -4.33
C LEU A 84 3.25 -5.12 -4.17
N CYS A 85 1.93 -5.01 -4.00
CA CYS A 85 1.03 -6.15 -3.99
C CYS A 85 0.42 -6.34 -5.38
N TYR A 86 0.62 -7.53 -5.97
CA TYR A 86 0.22 -7.84 -7.33
C TYR A 86 -0.55 -9.17 -7.40
N GLU A 87 -1.63 -9.22 -8.17
CA GLU A 87 -2.34 -10.47 -8.45
C GLU A 87 -1.94 -10.98 -9.84
N VAL A 88 -1.35 -12.18 -9.87
CA VAL A 88 -0.90 -12.82 -11.11
C VAL A 88 -2.08 -13.06 -12.06
N LEU A 89 -1.85 -12.85 -13.36
CA LEU A 89 -2.87 -12.95 -14.43
C LEU A 89 -4.00 -11.92 -14.34
N ARG A 90 -3.86 -10.87 -13.55
CA ARG A 90 -4.79 -9.75 -13.57
C ARG A 90 -4.29 -8.70 -14.56
N ASP A 91 -5.01 -8.51 -15.65
CA ASP A 91 -4.69 -7.58 -16.74
C ASP A 91 -5.59 -6.33 -16.76
N LYS A 92 -6.68 -6.34 -15.98
CA LYS A 92 -7.68 -5.27 -15.94
C LYS A 92 -8.03 -4.82 -14.53
N VAL A 93 -8.41 -3.57 -14.41
CA VAL A 93 -8.88 -2.97 -13.16
C VAL A 93 -10.27 -3.50 -12.83
N THR A 94 -10.44 -4.07 -11.65
CA THR A 94 -11.72 -4.63 -11.19
C THR A 94 -12.77 -3.52 -11.09
N GLY A 95 -13.95 -3.76 -11.68
CA GLY A 95 -15.04 -2.79 -11.72
C GLY A 95 -14.89 -1.71 -12.78
N VAL A 96 -13.79 -1.71 -13.53
CA VAL A 96 -13.49 -0.78 -14.64
C VAL A 96 -12.76 -1.56 -15.75
N GLU A 97 -13.39 -2.60 -16.29
CA GLU A 97 -12.74 -3.61 -17.14
C GLU A 97 -12.23 -3.08 -18.49
N HIS A 98 -12.60 -1.86 -18.86
CA HIS A 98 -12.03 -1.17 -20.02
C HIS A 98 -10.65 -0.53 -19.73
N VAL A 99 -10.23 -0.50 -18.46
CA VAL A 99 -8.92 0.02 -18.04
C VAL A 99 -7.96 -1.15 -17.86
N ALA A 100 -6.90 -1.17 -18.66
CA ALA A 100 -5.83 -2.14 -18.51
C ALA A 100 -4.90 -1.77 -17.34
N ILE A 101 -4.42 -2.78 -16.62
CA ILE A 101 -3.38 -2.61 -15.62
C ILE A 101 -2.03 -2.49 -16.35
N PRO A 102 -1.25 -1.43 -16.11
CA PRO A 102 0.07 -1.30 -16.71
C PRO A 102 1.02 -2.44 -16.26
N ALA A 103 2.05 -2.68 -17.05
CA ALA A 103 3.08 -3.67 -16.69
C ALA A 103 3.75 -3.30 -15.33
N LEU A 104 4.10 -4.31 -14.55
CA LEU A 104 4.64 -4.13 -13.20
C LEU A 104 5.86 -3.17 -13.12
N PRO A 105 6.82 -3.19 -14.08
CA PRO A 105 7.91 -2.20 -14.08
C PRO A 105 7.43 -0.74 -14.23
N GLN A 106 6.34 -0.53 -14.98
CA GLN A 106 5.74 0.81 -15.12
C GLN A 106 5.04 1.24 -13.83
N ILE A 107 4.30 0.33 -13.18
CA ILE A 107 3.67 0.58 -11.88
C ILE A 107 4.75 0.93 -10.85
N ARG A 108 5.82 0.13 -10.77
CA ARG A 108 6.96 0.39 -9.90
C ARG A 108 7.49 1.81 -10.10
N ARG A 109 7.76 2.20 -11.35
CA ARG A 109 8.29 3.53 -11.67
C ARG A 109 7.34 4.66 -11.24
N ILE A 110 6.02 4.49 -11.43
CA ILE A 110 5.02 5.48 -10.99
C ILE A 110 5.09 5.67 -9.47
N PHE A 111 5.11 4.57 -8.71
CA PHE A 111 5.21 4.64 -7.26
C PHE A 111 6.52 5.26 -6.80
N GLU A 112 7.66 4.87 -7.37
CA GLU A 112 8.97 5.44 -7.02
C GLU A 112 9.05 6.94 -7.32
N VAL A 113 8.55 7.39 -8.47
CA VAL A 113 8.54 8.82 -8.81
C VAL A 113 7.69 9.63 -7.85
N LEU A 114 6.50 9.14 -7.49
CA LEU A 114 5.57 9.86 -6.61
C LEU A 114 5.99 9.81 -5.14
N SER A 115 6.58 8.73 -4.67
CA SER A 115 7.07 8.63 -3.29
C SER A 115 8.32 9.46 -3.04
N ASN A 116 9.20 9.58 -4.03
CA ASN A 116 10.45 10.35 -3.92
C ASN A 116 10.26 11.88 -3.93
N VAL A 117 9.03 12.36 -3.96
CA VAL A 117 8.74 13.81 -3.87
C VAL A 117 9.13 14.37 -2.50
N HIS A 118 8.96 13.60 -1.43
CA HIS A 118 9.18 14.06 -0.07
C HIS A 118 10.51 13.54 0.53
N GLN A 119 10.82 12.27 0.29
CA GLN A 119 12.06 11.64 0.77
C GLN A 119 12.44 10.44 -0.11
N PRO A 120 13.70 9.98 -0.08
CA PRO A 120 14.10 8.78 -0.80
C PRO A 120 13.27 7.58 -0.38
N CYS A 121 12.67 6.90 -1.36
CA CYS A 121 11.85 5.73 -1.15
C CYS A 121 12.07 4.73 -2.29
N GLU A 122 12.22 3.46 -1.95
CA GLU A 122 12.48 2.40 -2.92
C GLU A 122 11.42 1.30 -2.84
N VAL A 123 11.14 0.68 -3.98
CA VAL A 123 10.38 -0.58 -4.01
C VAL A 123 11.32 -1.73 -3.68
N ILE A 124 11.22 -2.27 -2.47
CA ILE A 124 12.08 -3.32 -1.94
C ILE A 124 11.56 -4.74 -2.18
N GLY A 125 10.34 -4.88 -2.67
CA GLY A 125 9.76 -6.19 -2.92
C GLY A 125 8.43 -6.15 -3.64
N VAL A 126 8.02 -7.33 -4.11
CA VAL A 126 6.71 -7.58 -4.71
C VAL A 126 6.07 -8.75 -3.98
N SER A 127 4.88 -8.56 -3.45
CA SER A 127 4.04 -9.61 -2.89
C SER A 127 3.06 -10.08 -3.95
N MET A 128 3.20 -11.34 -4.39
CA MET A 128 2.37 -11.89 -5.45
C MET A 128 1.25 -12.77 -4.90
N ASN A 129 0.02 -12.45 -5.26
CA ASN A 129 -1.12 -13.32 -5.04
C ASN A 129 -1.24 -14.29 -6.23
N SER A 130 -0.86 -15.54 -6.01
CA SER A 130 -0.82 -16.60 -7.03
C SER A 130 -2.11 -17.45 -7.10
N ARG A 131 -3.20 -17.05 -6.45
CA ARG A 131 -4.45 -17.85 -6.38
C ARG A 131 -5.04 -18.28 -7.73
N ARG A 132 -4.62 -17.63 -8.83
CA ARG A 132 -5.10 -17.88 -10.19
C ARG A 132 -4.20 -18.81 -11.00
N VAL A 133 -3.08 -19.23 -10.45
CA VAL A 133 -2.12 -20.14 -11.09
C VAL A 133 -1.94 -21.39 -10.24
N SER A 134 -1.46 -22.47 -10.85
CA SER A 134 -1.12 -23.66 -10.10
C SER A 134 0.09 -23.45 -9.22
N GLU A 135 0.25 -24.24 -8.17
CA GLU A 135 1.42 -24.16 -7.28
C GLU A 135 2.73 -24.36 -8.05
N ALA A 136 2.72 -25.23 -9.05
CA ALA A 136 3.90 -25.46 -9.90
C ALA A 136 4.28 -24.22 -10.73
N ASP A 137 3.30 -23.46 -11.23
CA ASP A 137 3.55 -22.25 -12.02
C ASP A 137 3.89 -21.05 -11.12
N ALA A 138 3.58 -21.11 -9.84
CA ALA A 138 3.89 -20.04 -8.89
C ALA A 138 5.36 -20.02 -8.45
N HIS A 139 6.10 -21.10 -8.71
CA HIS A 139 7.51 -21.29 -8.30
C HIS A 139 8.51 -21.11 -9.46
N VAL A 140 8.09 -20.61 -10.62
CA VAL A 140 8.94 -20.37 -11.79
C VAL A 140 9.57 -18.98 -11.76
#